data_3f174b71f57e199ffa5e2bbbdb83e7af
#
_entry.id   3f174b71f57e199ffa5e2bbbdb83e7af
#
_cell.length_a   1.000
_cell.length_b   1.000
_cell.length_c   1.000
_cell.angle_alpha   90.00
_cell.angle_beta   90.00
_cell.angle_gamma   90.00
#
_symmetry.space_group_name_H-M   'P 1'
#
loop_
_entity.id
_entity.type
_entity.pdbx_description
1 polymer ?
#
loop_
_entity_poly.entity_id
_entity_poly.type
_entity_poly.pdbx_seq_one_letter_code
_entity_poly.pdbx_strand_id
1 'polypeptide(L)'
;HMVRAGEHYASVKWLQQGFINAYGSQEKGATARNMFGQKDGTVNPRSEEDFAAQVWIDKGPQWANGGTAMVVRRIRMNVDTWEKLDRSSRENAIGRKLDTGAPLTGEDEFDAVDFDAVDDYGLPVIDKNSHMAVAAPPADHPEQRILRRPYNYELAPDGKDGQLSNIGQVFICYQQDPTQQFEPIQARLDESDLMNEWLTHIGSAMYFCPPGTLAADGRESWWAKSLCEHAGL
;
A
#
# COMPACT_ATOMS: atom_id res chain seq x y z
N HIS A 1 17.27 -20.46 -1.88
CA HIS A 1 17.67 -20.99 -3.20
C HIS A 1 17.98 -19.88 -4.20
N MET A 2 17.07 -18.93 -4.43
CA MET A 2 17.26 -17.85 -5.43
C MET A 2 18.52 -17.01 -5.20
N VAL A 3 18.80 -16.62 -3.96
CA VAL A 3 20.01 -15.82 -3.63
C VAL A 3 21.27 -16.59 -4.02
N ARG A 4 21.37 -17.89 -3.68
CA ARG A 4 22.53 -18.71 -4.06
C ARG A 4 22.64 -18.92 -5.57
N ALA A 5 21.51 -19.14 -6.27
CA ALA A 5 21.53 -19.29 -7.72
C ALA A 5 21.93 -18.01 -8.46
N GLY A 6 21.66 -16.85 -7.86
CA GLY A 6 21.95 -15.54 -8.45
C GLY A 6 23.30 -14.93 -8.03
N GLU A 7 24.09 -15.56 -7.12
CA GLU A 7 25.29 -14.93 -6.54
C GLU A 7 26.39 -14.58 -7.55
N HIS A 8 26.42 -15.27 -8.70
CA HIS A 8 27.33 -14.96 -9.80
C HIS A 8 26.93 -13.71 -10.59
N TYR A 9 25.67 -13.28 -10.49
CA TYR A 9 25.08 -12.20 -11.29
C TYR A 9 24.76 -10.97 -10.45
N ALA A 10 24.45 -11.15 -9.16
CA ALA A 10 24.00 -10.07 -8.30
C ALA A 10 24.41 -10.30 -6.83
N SER A 11 24.60 -9.23 -6.09
CA SER A 11 24.85 -9.28 -4.64
C SER A 11 23.66 -8.69 -3.87
N VAL A 12 23.32 -9.32 -2.75
CA VAL A 12 22.30 -8.80 -1.83
C VAL A 12 22.83 -7.55 -1.15
N LYS A 13 22.17 -6.41 -1.35
CA LYS A 13 22.51 -5.14 -0.70
C LYS A 13 21.70 -4.93 0.57
N TRP A 14 20.50 -5.46 0.63
CA TRP A 14 19.56 -5.28 1.72
C TRP A 14 18.54 -6.41 1.75
N LEU A 15 18.11 -6.79 2.94
CA LEU A 15 17.10 -7.81 3.18
C LEU A 15 16.17 -7.33 4.29
N GLN A 16 14.85 -7.43 4.05
CA GLN A 16 13.83 -7.25 5.06
C GLN A 16 12.87 -8.43 5.01
N GLN A 17 12.66 -9.07 6.14
CA GLN A 17 11.60 -10.05 6.29
C GLN A 17 10.31 -9.35 6.69
N GLY A 18 9.22 -9.78 6.07
CA GLY A 18 7.87 -9.38 6.43
C GLY A 18 6.98 -10.60 6.54
N PHE A 19 5.84 -10.46 7.19
CA PHE A 19 4.83 -11.49 7.33
C PHE A 19 3.42 -10.96 7.08
N ILE A 20 2.55 -11.85 6.70
CA ILE A 20 1.11 -11.67 6.58
C ILE A 20 0.46 -12.92 7.15
N ASN A 21 -0.85 -12.94 7.29
CA ASN A 21 -1.58 -14.11 7.73
C ASN A 21 -1.18 -15.36 6.94
N ALA A 22 -1.05 -16.49 7.62
CA ALA A 22 -0.68 -17.75 6.99
C ALA A 22 -1.70 -18.13 5.89
N TYR A 23 -1.21 -18.72 4.81
CA TYR A 23 -2.08 -19.21 3.74
C TYR A 23 -3.16 -20.15 4.28
N GLY A 24 -4.41 -19.89 3.96
CA GLY A 24 -5.57 -20.65 4.40
C GLY A 24 -6.03 -20.40 5.84
N SER A 25 -5.40 -19.47 6.57
CA SER A 25 -5.83 -19.09 7.94
C SER A 25 -7.00 -18.09 7.95
N GLN A 26 -7.34 -17.54 6.81
CA GLN A 26 -8.46 -16.61 6.62
C GLN A 26 -9.31 -17.04 5.43
N GLU A 27 -10.53 -16.55 5.37
CA GLU A 27 -11.40 -16.71 4.20
C GLU A 27 -10.78 -16.12 2.95
N LYS A 28 -11.02 -16.76 1.80
CA LYS A 28 -10.51 -16.28 0.52
C LYS A 28 -11.06 -14.88 0.23
N GLY A 29 -10.17 -13.94 0.00
CA GLY A 29 -10.53 -12.55 -0.28
C GLY A 29 -10.64 -11.64 0.96
N ALA A 30 -10.44 -12.18 2.16
CA ALA A 30 -10.41 -11.37 3.37
C ALA A 30 -9.24 -10.37 3.33
N THR A 31 -9.51 -9.13 3.71
CA THR A 31 -8.50 -8.09 3.81
C THR A 31 -7.63 -8.31 5.04
N ALA A 32 -6.31 -8.34 4.84
CA ALA A 32 -5.35 -8.50 5.92
C ALA A 32 -5.33 -7.29 6.87
N ARG A 33 -4.86 -7.50 8.10
CA ARG A 33 -4.68 -6.42 9.07
C ARG A 33 -3.21 -6.04 9.19
N ASN A 34 -2.97 -4.74 9.36
CA ASN A 34 -1.66 -4.21 9.70
C ASN A 34 -1.42 -4.27 11.23
N MET A 35 -0.25 -3.79 11.69
CA MET A 35 0.14 -3.84 13.11
C MET A 35 -0.66 -2.87 14.01
N PHE A 36 -1.41 -1.93 13.46
CA PHE A 36 -2.40 -1.14 14.19
C PHE A 36 -3.76 -1.84 14.34
N GLY A 37 -3.89 -3.07 13.82
CA GLY A 37 -5.11 -3.85 13.84
C GLY A 37 -6.13 -3.47 12.76
N GLN A 38 -5.82 -2.48 11.92
CA GLN A 38 -6.71 -1.99 10.87
C GLN A 38 -6.63 -2.87 9.61
N LYS A 39 -7.75 -3.05 8.91
CA LYS A 39 -7.78 -3.70 7.60
C LYS A 39 -7.07 -2.82 6.56
N ASP A 40 -6.16 -3.41 5.81
CA ASP A 40 -5.29 -2.70 4.86
C ASP A 40 -5.34 -3.36 3.48
N GLY A 41 -5.99 -2.70 2.53
CA GLY A 41 -6.19 -3.20 1.18
C GLY A 41 -7.64 -3.21 0.69
N THR A 42 -8.59 -2.73 1.48
CA THR A 42 -10.03 -2.71 1.15
C THR A 42 -10.33 -2.12 -0.23
N VAL A 43 -9.64 -1.05 -0.61
CA VAL A 43 -9.83 -0.33 -1.89
C VAL A 43 -8.89 -0.77 -3.01
N ASN A 44 -8.21 -1.90 -2.84
CA ASN A 44 -7.36 -2.45 -3.90
C ASN A 44 -8.19 -2.82 -5.15
N PRO A 45 -7.62 -2.73 -6.36
CA PRO A 45 -8.26 -3.18 -7.58
C PRO A 45 -8.67 -4.66 -7.48
N ARG A 46 -9.82 -5.01 -8.06
CA ARG A 46 -10.41 -6.36 -7.97
C ARG A 46 -10.78 -6.95 -9.33
N SER A 47 -11.16 -6.12 -10.28
CA SER A 47 -11.47 -6.54 -11.65
C SER A 47 -10.25 -6.39 -12.56
N GLU A 48 -10.25 -7.08 -13.70
CA GLU A 48 -9.20 -6.91 -14.72
C GLU A 48 -9.17 -5.49 -15.26
N GLU A 49 -10.33 -4.83 -15.35
CA GLU A 49 -10.46 -3.42 -15.76
C GLU A 49 -9.79 -2.50 -14.76
N ASP A 50 -9.98 -2.73 -13.44
CA ASP A 50 -9.31 -1.95 -12.40
C ASP A 50 -7.79 -2.13 -12.47
N PHE A 51 -7.31 -3.37 -12.66
CA PHE A 51 -5.88 -3.64 -12.82
C PHE A 51 -5.31 -2.95 -14.06
N ALA A 52 -6.03 -3.01 -15.18
CA ALA A 52 -5.62 -2.34 -16.42
C ALA A 52 -5.59 -0.82 -16.25
N ALA A 53 -6.56 -0.23 -15.54
CA ALA A 53 -6.64 1.20 -15.33
C ALA A 53 -5.62 1.75 -14.30
N GLN A 54 -5.16 0.92 -13.35
CA GLN A 54 -4.40 1.41 -12.20
C GLN A 54 -2.96 0.89 -12.13
N VAL A 55 -2.72 -0.33 -12.63
CA VAL A 55 -1.48 -1.07 -12.33
C VAL A 55 -0.61 -1.29 -13.56
N TRP A 56 -1.18 -1.78 -14.67
CA TRP A 56 -0.41 -2.16 -15.83
C TRP A 56 -0.17 -0.96 -16.75
N ILE A 57 1.10 -0.70 -17.07
CA ILE A 57 1.52 0.37 -17.97
C ILE A 57 0.99 0.08 -19.37
N ASP A 58 0.14 0.95 -19.89
CA ASP A 58 -0.40 0.93 -21.25
C ASP A 58 -0.02 2.18 -22.05
N LYS A 59 0.50 3.21 -21.40
CA LYS A 59 0.95 4.48 -21.96
C LYS A 59 2.44 4.65 -21.73
N GLY A 60 3.14 5.12 -22.75
CA GLY A 60 4.58 5.34 -22.65
C GLY A 60 5.40 4.54 -23.66
N PRO A 61 6.68 4.27 -23.39
CA PRO A 61 7.53 3.57 -24.33
C PRO A 61 7.11 2.10 -24.46
N GLN A 62 7.14 1.57 -25.67
CA GLN A 62 6.69 0.21 -25.97
C GLN A 62 7.37 -0.87 -25.11
N TRP A 63 8.62 -0.67 -24.73
CA TRP A 63 9.36 -1.60 -23.89
C TRP A 63 8.81 -1.73 -22.48
N ALA A 64 8.04 -0.73 -22.02
CA ALA A 64 7.44 -0.72 -20.68
C ALA A 64 6.01 -1.29 -20.65
N ASN A 65 5.36 -1.47 -21.81
CA ASN A 65 3.97 -1.92 -21.87
C ASN A 65 3.77 -3.27 -21.18
N GLY A 66 2.74 -3.36 -20.33
CA GLY A 66 2.43 -4.53 -19.53
C GLY A 66 3.33 -4.70 -18.30
N GLY A 67 4.28 -3.79 -18.11
CA GLY A 67 5.02 -3.65 -16.86
C GLY A 67 4.25 -2.84 -15.82
N THR A 68 4.90 -2.53 -14.70
CA THR A 68 4.35 -1.68 -13.63
C THR A 68 5.48 -0.96 -12.88
N ALA A 69 5.18 0.15 -12.27
CA ALA A 69 6.08 0.78 -11.31
C ALA A 69 5.79 0.24 -9.90
N MET A 70 6.81 -0.04 -9.12
CA MET A 70 6.71 -0.50 -7.75
C MET A 70 7.36 0.50 -6.81
N VAL A 71 6.64 0.92 -5.77
CA VAL A 71 7.21 1.68 -4.66
C VAL A 71 7.31 0.76 -3.45
N VAL A 72 8.48 0.74 -2.82
CA VAL A 72 8.73 0.02 -1.58
C VAL A 72 9.12 1.02 -0.51
N ARG A 73 8.41 1.00 0.62
CA ARG A 73 8.76 1.82 1.78
C ARG A 73 8.85 0.96 3.03
N ARG A 74 9.80 1.26 3.87
CA ARG A 74 9.85 0.73 5.22
C ARG A 74 9.28 1.78 6.16
N ILE A 75 8.17 1.46 6.80
CA ILE A 75 7.41 2.35 7.68
C ILE A 75 7.50 1.80 9.09
N ARG A 76 8.08 2.55 10.01
CA ARG A 76 8.02 2.23 11.44
C ARG A 76 6.68 2.68 11.99
N MET A 77 6.04 1.82 12.79
CA MET A 77 4.75 2.06 13.41
C MET A 77 4.93 2.15 14.93
N ASN A 78 4.59 3.30 15.50
CA ASN A 78 4.66 3.51 16.95
C ASN A 78 3.44 2.93 17.65
N VAL A 79 3.41 1.60 17.78
CA VAL A 79 2.32 0.87 18.42
C VAL A 79 2.24 1.16 19.91
N ASP A 80 3.35 1.46 20.58
CA ASP A 80 3.40 1.72 22.01
C ASP A 80 2.59 2.98 22.41
N THR A 81 2.53 3.98 21.55
CA THR A 81 1.70 5.17 21.74
C THR A 81 0.33 5.04 21.11
N TRP A 82 0.21 4.31 19.98
CA TRP A 82 -1.07 4.00 19.37
C TRP A 82 -2.01 3.25 20.31
N GLU A 83 -1.49 2.28 21.06
CA GLU A 83 -2.28 1.48 21.99
C GLU A 83 -2.79 2.26 23.23
N LYS A 84 -2.24 3.44 23.49
CA LYS A 84 -2.75 4.35 24.54
C LYS A 84 -4.04 5.06 24.14
N LEU A 85 -4.35 5.13 22.85
CA LEU A 85 -5.59 5.68 22.36
C LEU A 85 -6.75 4.76 22.68
N ASP A 86 -7.90 5.34 23.00
CA ASP A 86 -9.15 4.60 23.03
C ASP A 86 -9.56 4.16 21.63
N ARG A 87 -10.53 3.26 21.55
CA ARG A 87 -11.02 2.70 20.27
C ARG A 87 -11.56 3.78 19.33
N SER A 88 -12.37 4.71 19.86
CA SER A 88 -12.98 5.77 19.07
C SER A 88 -11.93 6.67 18.41
N SER A 89 -10.91 7.04 19.16
CA SER A 89 -9.78 7.84 18.65
C SER A 89 -9.02 7.13 17.54
N ARG A 90 -8.78 5.80 17.66
CA ARG A 90 -8.13 5.00 16.62
C ARG A 90 -8.99 4.90 15.35
N GLU A 91 -10.30 4.66 15.52
CA GLU A 91 -11.26 4.58 14.42
C GLU A 91 -11.38 5.93 13.70
N ASN A 92 -11.40 7.03 14.45
CA ASN A 92 -11.44 8.38 13.89
C ASN A 92 -10.18 8.73 13.10
N ALA A 93 -8.98 8.41 13.62
CA ALA A 93 -7.73 8.68 12.92
C ALA A 93 -7.64 7.95 11.56
N ILE A 94 -8.27 6.78 11.44
CA ILE A 94 -8.33 6.01 10.19
C ILE A 94 -9.53 6.37 9.32
N GLY A 95 -10.68 6.66 9.92
CA GLY A 95 -11.98 6.84 9.27
C GLY A 95 -12.79 5.54 9.13
N ARG A 96 -12.34 4.44 9.78
CA ARG A 96 -12.97 3.12 9.68
C ARG A 96 -13.10 2.43 11.02
N LYS A 97 -14.17 1.62 11.17
CA LYS A 97 -14.39 0.75 12.34
C LYS A 97 -13.28 -0.30 12.44
N LEU A 98 -12.74 -0.49 13.63
CA LEU A 98 -11.61 -1.40 13.86
C LEU A 98 -11.99 -2.88 13.64
N ASP A 99 -13.16 -3.29 14.09
CA ASP A 99 -13.61 -4.68 14.03
C ASP A 99 -14.02 -5.12 12.61
N THR A 100 -14.91 -4.39 11.98
CA THR A 100 -15.45 -4.74 10.65
C THR A 100 -14.61 -4.22 9.52
N GLY A 101 -13.89 -3.10 9.70
CA GLY A 101 -13.23 -2.36 8.63
C GLY A 101 -14.19 -1.49 7.82
N ALA A 102 -15.48 -1.42 8.22
CA ALA A 102 -16.46 -0.54 7.61
C ALA A 102 -16.06 0.93 7.72
N PRO A 103 -16.40 1.79 6.76
CA PRO A 103 -16.28 3.23 6.98
C PRO A 103 -17.14 3.63 8.19
N LEU A 104 -16.82 4.73 8.87
CA LEU A 104 -17.61 5.19 10.03
C LEU A 104 -19.07 5.51 9.64
N THR A 105 -19.32 5.74 8.35
CA THR A 105 -20.64 5.98 7.76
C THR A 105 -21.34 4.73 7.22
N GLY A 106 -20.74 3.53 7.42
CA GLY A 106 -21.25 2.25 6.91
C GLY A 106 -21.24 1.13 7.95
N GLU A 107 -21.67 -0.05 7.58
CA GLU A 107 -21.72 -1.25 8.44
C GLU A 107 -20.77 -2.35 7.95
N ASP A 108 -20.58 -2.49 6.64
CA ASP A 108 -19.72 -3.49 6.02
C ASP A 108 -18.42 -2.86 5.46
N GLU A 109 -17.36 -3.68 5.38
CA GLU A 109 -16.03 -3.24 4.93
C GLU A 109 -16.06 -2.52 3.59
N PHE A 110 -16.94 -2.96 2.69
CA PHE A 110 -16.97 -2.50 1.29
C PHE A 110 -18.11 -1.51 1.01
N ASP A 111 -18.80 -1.04 2.05
CA ASP A 111 -19.79 0.02 1.89
C ASP A 111 -19.17 1.27 1.28
N ALA A 112 -19.99 1.98 0.50
CA ALA A 112 -19.61 3.28 -0.03
C ALA A 112 -19.36 4.26 1.11
N VAL A 113 -18.31 5.05 0.97
CA VAL A 113 -17.96 6.07 1.96
C VAL A 113 -18.75 7.34 1.66
N ASP A 114 -19.43 7.88 2.66
CA ASP A 114 -20.03 9.20 2.61
C ASP A 114 -19.15 10.18 3.39
N PHE A 115 -18.34 10.97 2.67
CA PHE A 115 -17.46 11.97 3.28
C PHE A 115 -18.18 13.27 3.69
N ASP A 116 -19.43 13.45 3.24
CA ASP A 116 -20.25 14.63 3.55
C ASP A 116 -21.20 14.40 4.74
N ALA A 117 -21.27 13.17 5.25
CA ALA A 117 -22.11 12.82 6.38
C ALA A 117 -21.73 13.62 7.63
N VAL A 118 -22.74 14.14 8.32
CA VAL A 118 -22.59 14.87 9.58
C VAL A 118 -23.39 14.18 10.69
N ASP A 119 -22.93 14.34 11.92
CA ASP A 119 -23.61 13.87 13.12
C ASP A 119 -24.78 14.79 13.53
N ASP A 120 -25.43 14.48 14.64
CA ASP A 120 -26.57 15.24 15.20
C ASP A 120 -26.17 16.69 15.62
N TYR A 121 -24.89 16.98 15.70
CA TYR A 121 -24.34 18.30 16.02
C TYR A 121 -23.85 19.06 14.79
N GLY A 122 -23.95 18.44 13.59
CA GLY A 122 -23.47 19.03 12.33
C GLY A 122 -21.95 18.91 12.14
N LEU A 123 -21.26 18.04 12.90
CA LEU A 123 -19.84 17.75 12.73
C LEU A 123 -19.65 16.58 11.76
N PRO A 124 -18.60 16.59 10.94
CA PRO A 124 -18.30 15.47 10.04
C PRO A 124 -18.18 14.14 10.80
N VAL A 125 -18.86 13.09 10.35
CA VAL A 125 -18.73 11.73 10.90
C VAL A 125 -17.34 11.16 10.62
N ILE A 126 -16.77 11.48 9.46
CA ILE A 126 -15.40 11.13 9.08
C ILE A 126 -14.57 12.41 9.13
N ASP A 127 -13.53 12.42 9.97
CA ASP A 127 -12.60 13.54 10.02
C ASP A 127 -11.92 13.71 8.66
N LYS A 128 -11.89 14.94 8.14
CA LYS A 128 -11.27 15.27 6.84
C LYS A 128 -9.77 14.96 6.80
N ASN A 129 -9.12 14.89 7.95
CA ASN A 129 -7.70 14.55 8.10
C ASN A 129 -7.50 13.07 8.47
N SER A 130 -8.58 12.27 8.54
CA SER A 130 -8.44 10.82 8.70
C SER A 130 -7.68 10.22 7.52
N HIS A 131 -6.91 9.17 7.79
CA HIS A 131 -6.10 8.50 6.76
C HIS A 131 -6.88 8.16 5.50
N MET A 132 -8.10 7.64 5.68
CA MET A 132 -8.97 7.26 4.57
C MET A 132 -9.41 8.46 3.75
N ALA A 133 -9.80 9.58 4.39
CA ALA A 133 -10.27 10.78 3.70
C ALA A 133 -9.13 11.45 2.92
N VAL A 134 -7.95 11.57 3.53
CA VAL A 134 -6.76 12.17 2.89
C VAL A 134 -6.23 11.31 1.75
N ALA A 135 -6.27 9.98 1.88
CA ALA A 135 -5.83 9.06 0.84
C ALA A 135 -6.82 8.91 -0.32
N ALA A 136 -8.08 9.30 -0.14
CA ALA A 136 -9.10 9.17 -1.18
C ALA A 136 -8.73 10.01 -2.42
N PRO A 137 -8.97 9.49 -3.64
CA PRO A 137 -8.72 10.25 -4.85
C PRO A 137 -9.68 11.44 -4.92
N PRO A 138 -9.19 12.65 -5.26
CA PRO A 138 -10.05 13.79 -5.56
C PRO A 138 -10.99 13.50 -6.74
N ALA A 139 -12.15 14.17 -6.79
CA ALA A 139 -13.14 13.93 -7.82
C ALA A 139 -12.64 14.23 -9.24
N ASP A 140 -11.73 15.18 -9.38
CA ASP A 140 -11.06 15.57 -10.62
C ASP A 140 -9.84 14.71 -10.97
N HIS A 141 -9.40 13.84 -10.04
CA HIS A 141 -8.26 12.93 -10.18
C HIS A 141 -8.58 11.49 -9.74
N PRO A 142 -9.58 10.84 -10.35
CA PRO A 142 -10.01 9.48 -9.98
C PRO A 142 -8.95 8.40 -10.23
N GLU A 143 -7.93 8.70 -11.06
CA GLU A 143 -6.79 7.83 -11.37
C GLU A 143 -5.80 7.72 -10.20
N GLN A 144 -5.86 8.59 -9.19
CA GLN A 144 -4.96 8.56 -8.03
C GLN A 144 -5.28 7.37 -7.11
N ARG A 145 -5.06 6.18 -7.62
CA ARG A 145 -5.25 4.89 -6.96
C ARG A 145 -4.03 4.01 -7.16
N ILE A 146 -3.76 3.13 -6.20
CA ILE A 146 -2.62 2.22 -6.20
C ILE A 146 -3.03 0.84 -5.71
N LEU A 147 -2.40 -0.22 -6.23
CA LEU A 147 -2.51 -1.57 -5.67
C LEU A 147 -1.53 -1.70 -4.50
N ARG A 148 -2.01 -1.90 -3.28
CA ARG A 148 -1.18 -2.10 -2.09
C ARG A 148 -1.02 -3.58 -1.76
N ARG A 149 0.21 -4.02 -1.52
CA ARG A 149 0.57 -5.35 -1.01
C ARG A 149 1.53 -5.24 0.17
N PRO A 150 1.09 -4.69 1.29
CA PRO A 150 1.94 -4.51 2.44
C PRO A 150 2.20 -5.84 3.16
N TYR A 151 3.33 -5.86 3.88
CA TYR A 151 3.69 -6.92 4.82
C TYR A 151 4.04 -6.29 6.16
N ASN A 152 3.61 -6.92 7.25
CA ASN A 152 4.02 -6.50 8.59
C ASN A 152 5.46 -6.93 8.84
N TYR A 153 6.19 -6.22 9.69
CA TYR A 153 7.46 -6.70 10.24
C TYR A 153 7.51 -6.44 11.74
N GLU A 154 8.23 -7.31 12.44
CA GLU A 154 8.56 -7.18 13.85
C GLU A 154 10.02 -7.59 14.01
N LEU A 155 10.80 -6.76 14.69
CA LEU A 155 12.20 -6.95 14.98
C LEU A 155 12.44 -6.80 16.47
N ALA A 156 13.60 -7.24 16.94
CA ALA A 156 14.00 -6.97 18.32
C ALA A 156 13.99 -5.46 18.59
N PRO A 157 13.54 -5.01 19.76
CA PRO A 157 13.61 -3.61 20.16
C PRO A 157 15.03 -3.07 20.02
N ASP A 158 15.16 -1.89 19.45
CA ASP A 158 16.47 -1.24 19.24
C ASP A 158 16.80 -0.17 20.29
N GLY A 159 15.88 0.02 21.26
CA GLY A 159 16.03 0.98 22.36
C GLY A 159 15.96 2.45 21.93
N LYS A 160 15.67 2.73 20.67
CA LYS A 160 15.55 4.11 20.18
C LYS A 160 14.26 4.75 20.68
N ASP A 161 14.36 6.01 21.05
CA ASP A 161 13.24 6.84 21.47
C ASP A 161 12.43 6.25 22.66
N GLY A 162 13.05 5.37 23.46
CA GLY A 162 12.40 4.71 24.59
C GLY A 162 11.28 3.73 24.22
N GLN A 163 11.18 3.35 22.93
CA GLN A 163 10.16 2.41 22.46
C GLN A 163 10.48 0.98 22.87
N LEU A 164 9.44 0.25 23.29
CA LEU A 164 9.51 -1.16 23.66
C LEU A 164 9.36 -2.08 22.45
N SER A 165 8.85 -1.56 21.34
CA SER A 165 8.63 -2.30 20.10
C SER A 165 9.47 -1.77 18.94
N ASN A 166 9.81 -2.65 17.99
CA ASN A 166 10.41 -2.29 16.69
C ASN A 166 9.56 -2.95 15.59
N ILE A 167 8.39 -2.38 15.40
CA ILE A 167 7.31 -2.91 14.59
C ILE A 167 7.03 -1.95 13.43
N GLY A 168 6.52 -2.49 12.34
CA GLY A 168 6.10 -1.65 11.23
C GLY A 168 5.62 -2.42 10.02
N GLN A 169 5.66 -1.74 8.90
CA GLN A 169 5.18 -2.24 7.63
C GLN A 169 6.25 -2.10 6.53
N VAL A 170 6.44 -3.17 5.79
CA VAL A 170 7.03 -3.11 4.44
C VAL A 170 5.90 -2.78 3.50
N PHE A 171 5.68 -1.49 3.27
CA PHE A 171 4.69 -1.01 2.34
C PHE A 171 5.19 -1.25 0.92
N ILE A 172 4.38 -1.94 0.12
CA ILE A 172 4.64 -2.16 -1.30
C ILE A 172 3.39 -1.74 -2.05
N CYS A 173 3.55 -0.91 -3.06
CA CYS A 173 2.45 -0.63 -3.97
C CYS A 173 2.89 -0.68 -5.42
N TYR A 174 1.91 -0.93 -6.29
CA TYR A 174 2.07 -1.02 -7.73
C TYR A 174 1.11 -0.06 -8.41
N GLN A 175 1.57 0.60 -9.45
CA GLN A 175 0.83 1.57 -10.23
C GLN A 175 1.44 1.76 -11.61
N GLN A 176 0.67 2.32 -12.54
CA GLN A 176 1.15 2.65 -13.88
C GLN A 176 2.22 3.75 -13.85
N ASP A 177 1.91 4.85 -13.17
CA ASP A 177 2.77 6.03 -13.06
C ASP A 177 2.80 6.54 -11.61
N PRO A 178 3.92 6.35 -10.90
CA PRO A 178 4.04 6.80 -9.53
C PRO A 178 3.92 8.32 -9.38
N THR A 179 4.28 9.11 -10.39
CA THR A 179 4.20 10.57 -10.32
C THR A 179 2.77 11.10 -10.42
N GLN A 180 1.88 10.34 -11.07
CA GLN A 180 0.47 10.69 -11.21
C GLN A 180 -0.42 10.03 -10.15
N GLN A 181 0.06 8.95 -9.51
CA GLN A 181 -0.73 8.16 -8.58
C GLN A 181 -0.15 8.20 -7.16
N PHE A 182 1.03 7.62 -6.92
CA PHE A 182 1.61 7.52 -5.57
C PHE A 182 2.03 8.89 -5.00
N GLU A 183 2.75 9.71 -5.76
CA GLU A 183 3.30 10.97 -5.27
C GLU A 183 2.24 11.95 -4.80
N PRO A 184 1.14 12.21 -5.55
CA PRO A 184 0.10 13.12 -5.09
C PRO A 184 -0.68 12.58 -3.87
N ILE A 185 -0.89 11.26 -3.76
CA ILE A 185 -1.46 10.66 -2.55
C ILE A 185 -0.53 10.92 -1.36
N GLN A 186 0.77 10.62 -1.51
CA GLN A 186 1.74 10.80 -0.45
C GLN A 186 1.88 12.26 -0.02
N ALA A 187 1.86 13.20 -0.97
CA ALA A 187 1.92 14.63 -0.66
C ALA A 187 0.76 15.08 0.24
N ARG A 188 -0.46 14.62 -0.04
CA ARG A 188 -1.62 14.91 0.82
C ARG A 188 -1.49 14.26 2.20
N LEU A 189 -1.03 13.01 2.25
CA LEU A 189 -0.81 12.31 3.52
C LEU A 189 0.25 13.03 4.37
N ASP A 190 1.36 13.44 3.78
CA ASP A 190 2.42 14.17 4.49
C ASP A 190 1.92 15.51 5.05
N GLU A 191 0.96 16.17 4.39
CA GLU A 191 0.44 17.47 4.80
C GLU A 191 -0.54 17.38 5.97
N SER A 192 -1.46 16.40 5.98
CA SER A 192 -2.63 16.49 6.86
C SER A 192 -3.10 15.19 7.50
N ASP A 193 -2.46 14.04 7.23
CA ASP A 193 -2.89 12.76 7.78
C ASP A 193 -2.67 12.68 9.29
N LEU A 194 -3.74 12.41 10.04
CA LEU A 194 -3.68 12.18 11.49
C LEU A 194 -2.71 11.04 11.86
N MET A 195 -2.49 10.07 10.96
CA MET A 195 -1.57 8.96 11.18
C MET A 195 -0.10 9.36 11.24
N ASN A 196 0.27 10.56 10.80
CA ASN A 196 1.65 11.06 10.86
C ASN A 196 2.22 11.10 12.28
N GLU A 197 1.35 11.14 13.30
CA GLU A 197 1.76 11.06 14.71
C GLU A 197 2.40 9.70 15.07
N TRP A 198 2.00 8.63 14.39
CA TRP A 198 2.42 7.25 14.72
C TRP A 198 3.23 6.57 13.62
N LEU A 199 3.41 7.20 12.46
CA LEU A 199 4.14 6.64 11.33
C LEU A 199 5.46 7.37 11.10
N THR A 200 6.54 6.61 10.87
CA THR A 200 7.82 7.17 10.45
C THR A 200 8.35 6.39 9.25
N HIS A 201 8.51 7.07 8.13
CA HIS A 201 9.07 6.48 6.92
C HIS A 201 10.60 6.44 7.04
N ILE A 202 11.16 5.23 7.22
CA ILE A 202 12.60 5.01 7.49
C ILE A 202 13.38 4.45 6.30
N GLY A 203 12.71 4.25 5.17
CA GLY A 203 13.32 3.85 3.90
C GLY A 203 12.32 3.92 2.78
N SER A 204 12.78 4.28 1.57
CA SER A 204 11.96 4.36 0.38
C SER A 204 12.78 4.04 -0.86
N ALA A 205 12.19 3.31 -1.80
CA ALA A 205 12.77 3.03 -3.11
C ALA A 205 11.68 2.83 -4.15
N MET A 206 11.99 3.17 -5.39
CA MET A 206 11.11 2.98 -6.54
C MET A 206 11.80 2.09 -7.56
N TYR A 207 11.03 1.20 -8.18
CA TYR A 207 11.51 0.24 -9.16
C TYR A 207 10.58 0.17 -10.35
N PHE A 208 11.13 -0.06 -11.52
CA PHE A 208 10.38 -0.54 -12.66
C PHE A 208 10.32 -2.08 -12.62
N CYS A 209 9.13 -2.62 -12.78
CA CYS A 209 8.91 -4.06 -12.92
C CYS A 209 8.57 -4.35 -14.39
N PRO A 210 9.47 -4.97 -15.14
CA PRO A 210 9.22 -5.32 -16.55
C PRO A 210 8.00 -6.24 -16.69
N PRO A 211 7.39 -6.29 -17.88
CA PRO A 211 6.29 -7.21 -18.16
C PRO A 211 6.69 -8.67 -17.94
N GLY A 212 5.69 -9.51 -17.71
CA GLY A 212 5.88 -10.95 -17.52
C GLY A 212 6.45 -11.66 -18.75
N THR A 213 6.74 -12.95 -18.57
CA THR A 213 7.41 -13.79 -19.60
C THR A 213 6.48 -14.33 -20.67
N LEU A 214 5.15 -14.17 -20.51
CA LEU A 214 4.17 -14.55 -21.55
C LEU A 214 3.87 -13.33 -22.41
N ALA A 215 4.20 -13.42 -23.69
CA ALA A 215 3.78 -12.44 -24.67
C ALA A 215 2.25 -12.52 -24.90
N ALA A 216 1.64 -11.41 -25.34
CA ALA A 216 0.19 -11.34 -25.61
C ALA A 216 -0.29 -12.39 -26.64
N ASP A 217 0.58 -12.89 -27.49
CA ASP A 217 0.33 -13.95 -28.48
C ASP A 217 0.53 -15.37 -27.91
N GLY A 218 0.74 -15.53 -26.61
CA GLY A 218 0.94 -16.80 -25.92
C GLY A 218 2.34 -17.40 -26.08
N ARG A 219 3.28 -16.73 -26.76
CA ARG A 219 4.65 -17.21 -26.89
C ARG A 219 5.44 -16.93 -25.62
N GLU A 220 6.21 -17.90 -25.19
CA GLU A 220 7.15 -17.70 -24.08
C GLU A 220 8.22 -16.69 -24.46
N SER A 221 8.53 -15.82 -23.49
CA SER A 221 9.58 -14.84 -23.57
C SER A 221 10.44 -14.94 -22.31
N TRP A 222 11.56 -14.26 -22.26
CA TRP A 222 12.34 -14.13 -21.05
C TRP A 222 12.05 -12.78 -20.36
N TRP A 223 12.25 -12.75 -19.06
CA TRP A 223 11.95 -11.58 -18.24
C TRP A 223 12.79 -10.37 -18.65
N ALA A 224 12.16 -9.20 -18.73
CA ALA A 224 12.77 -7.94 -19.15
C ALA A 224 13.29 -7.90 -20.61
N LYS A 225 12.87 -8.83 -21.48
CA LYS A 225 13.31 -8.90 -22.88
C LYS A 225 13.18 -7.55 -23.59
N SER A 226 12.01 -6.95 -23.56
CA SER A 226 11.73 -5.66 -24.23
C SER A 226 12.63 -4.53 -23.74
N LEU A 227 12.94 -4.48 -22.44
CA LEU A 227 13.84 -3.51 -21.85
C LEU A 227 15.29 -3.74 -22.31
N CYS A 228 15.75 -4.99 -22.31
CA CYS A 228 17.11 -5.32 -22.74
C CYS A 228 17.32 -5.04 -24.25
N GLU A 229 16.36 -5.44 -25.08
CA GLU A 229 16.40 -5.12 -26.53
C GLU A 229 16.42 -3.62 -26.79
N HIS A 230 15.64 -2.82 -26.01
CA HIS A 230 15.67 -1.37 -26.09
C HIS A 230 17.02 -0.80 -25.66
N ALA A 231 17.66 -1.39 -24.66
CA ALA A 231 18.99 -0.99 -24.17
C ALA A 231 20.15 -1.48 -25.06
N GLY A 232 19.87 -2.28 -26.08
CA GLY A 232 20.89 -2.88 -26.95
C GLY A 232 21.69 -4.02 -26.31
N LEU A 233 21.08 -4.73 -25.35
CA LEU A 233 21.65 -5.87 -24.62
C LEU A 233 21.12 -7.20 -25.14
#